data_0ac9c889c275bdaf0c924e40d3c270e6
#
_entry.id   0ac9c889c275bdaf0c924e40d3c270e6
#
_cell.length_a   1.000
_cell.length_b   1.000
_cell.length_c   1.000
_cell.angle_alpha   90.00
_cell.angle_beta   90.00
_cell.angle_gamma   90.00
#
_symmetry.space_group_name_H-M   'P 1'
#
loop_
_entity.id
_entity.type
_entity.pdbx_description
1 polymer ?
#
loop_
_entity_poly.entity_id
_entity_poly.type
_entity_poly.pdbx_seq_one_letter_code
_entity_poly.pdbx_strand_id
1 'polypeptide(L)'
;MKKQISFALCVLLISAVLAPCRAYAVDVSATAAILMDAATGQVLYEKNADRRMLIASTTKIMTALVAIEHGGLQETVTVRQEHMVEGSSMYLKPGEEITVEALLYGLLLCSGNDAALALADHCGGSVEGFVAQMNDKAGRIGMTNTSFANPNGLDDEAHYSTARDMARLAACAAGDPTFVRICATETATVGGRTMTNHNKLLRRVDGCVGMKTGYTRAAGRTLVSCAWRDGRCLVAVTLQEATTGWITPHSTTMVLRC
;
A
#
# COMPACT_ATOMS: atom_id res chain seq x y z
N MET A 1 10.48 -62.12 11.16
CA MET A 1 11.44 -61.02 10.92
C MET A 1 10.97 -60.05 9.81
N LYS A 2 10.68 -60.47 8.55
CA LYS A 2 10.27 -59.51 7.46
C LYS A 2 9.03 -58.68 7.77
N LYS A 3 7.98 -59.21 8.41
CA LYS A 3 6.74 -58.46 8.79
C LYS A 3 6.99 -57.42 9.89
N GLN A 4 7.88 -57.64 10.84
CA GLN A 4 8.23 -56.71 11.92
C GLN A 4 9.07 -55.54 11.40
N ILE A 5 9.96 -55.81 10.44
CA ILE A 5 10.76 -54.77 9.78
C ILE A 5 9.86 -53.84 8.94
N SER A 6 8.86 -54.41 8.23
CA SER A 6 7.89 -53.63 7.44
C SER A 6 7.02 -52.71 8.32
N PHE A 7 6.58 -53.17 9.48
CA PHE A 7 5.79 -52.40 10.44
C PHE A 7 6.61 -51.23 11.04
N ALA A 8 7.86 -51.52 11.45
CA ALA A 8 8.77 -50.49 11.96
C ALA A 8 9.10 -49.40 10.93
N LEU A 9 9.26 -49.79 9.64
CA LEU A 9 9.51 -48.85 8.57
C LEU A 9 8.28 -47.96 8.28
N CYS A 10 7.06 -48.51 8.32
CA CYS A 10 5.83 -47.72 8.20
C CYS A 10 5.65 -46.74 9.37
N VAL A 11 5.93 -47.12 10.60
CA VAL A 11 5.86 -46.23 11.77
C VAL A 11 6.90 -45.10 11.65
N LEU A 12 8.10 -45.38 11.16
CA LEU A 12 9.15 -44.39 10.98
C LEU A 12 8.79 -43.39 9.87
N LEU A 13 8.18 -43.86 8.76
CA LEU A 13 7.68 -42.99 7.68
C LEU A 13 6.52 -42.08 8.13
N ILE A 14 5.59 -42.60 8.94
CA ILE A 14 4.48 -41.84 9.49
C ILE A 14 4.98 -40.77 10.47
N SER A 15 5.98 -41.09 11.32
CA SER A 15 6.56 -40.12 12.25
C SER A 15 7.34 -39.01 11.55
N ALA A 16 7.95 -39.26 10.40
CA ALA A 16 8.62 -38.24 9.59
C ALA A 16 7.65 -37.24 8.94
N VAL A 17 6.43 -37.70 8.58
CA VAL A 17 5.36 -36.84 8.01
C VAL A 17 4.69 -35.99 9.08
N LEU A 18 4.73 -36.44 10.36
CA LEU A 18 4.14 -35.73 11.50
C LEU A 18 5.15 -34.83 12.23
N ALA A 19 6.34 -34.62 11.67
CA ALA A 19 7.27 -33.67 12.26
C ALA A 19 6.63 -32.29 12.31
N PRO A 20 6.48 -31.66 13.51
CA PRO A 20 5.85 -30.35 13.59
C PRO A 20 6.66 -29.36 12.78
N CYS A 21 6.05 -28.83 11.72
CA CYS A 21 6.60 -27.68 11.04
C CYS A 21 6.69 -26.56 12.09
N ARG A 22 7.90 -26.18 12.47
CA ARG A 22 8.08 -25.04 13.39
C ARG A 22 7.63 -23.80 12.65
N ALA A 23 6.39 -23.39 12.87
CA ALA A 23 5.93 -22.07 12.52
C ALA A 23 6.75 -21.07 13.37
N TYR A 24 7.68 -20.37 12.75
CA TYR A 24 8.28 -19.20 13.38
C TYR A 24 7.18 -18.15 13.51
N ALA A 25 6.80 -17.84 14.75
CA ALA A 25 5.89 -16.73 15.00
C ALA A 25 6.59 -15.46 14.55
N VAL A 26 6.10 -14.85 13.50
CA VAL A 26 6.52 -13.52 13.06
C VAL A 26 5.89 -12.52 14.03
N ASP A 27 6.69 -11.95 14.94
CA ASP A 27 6.21 -10.87 15.80
C ASP A 27 6.30 -9.55 15.05
N VAL A 28 5.14 -8.94 14.80
CA VAL A 28 5.00 -7.65 14.14
C VAL A 28 4.56 -6.62 15.16
N SER A 29 5.33 -5.53 15.33
CA SER A 29 5.05 -4.44 16.28
C SER A 29 3.81 -3.63 15.94
N ALA A 30 3.31 -3.70 14.71
CA ALA A 30 2.10 -3.01 14.27
C ALA A 30 0.84 -3.52 15.01
N THR A 31 -0.13 -2.64 15.24
CA THR A 31 -1.42 -2.97 15.85
C THR A 31 -2.24 -3.91 14.95
N ALA A 32 -2.21 -3.68 13.63
CA ALA A 32 -2.81 -4.56 12.63
C ALA A 32 -1.84 -4.82 11.48
N ALA A 33 -1.82 -6.04 10.96
CA ALA A 33 -0.97 -6.42 9.84
C ALA A 33 -1.58 -7.57 9.03
N ILE A 34 -1.18 -7.67 7.77
CA ILE A 34 -1.50 -8.80 6.90
C ILE A 34 -0.39 -9.02 5.88
N LEU A 35 -0.12 -10.28 5.55
CA LEU A 35 0.63 -10.72 4.37
C LEU A 35 -0.29 -11.57 3.50
N MET A 36 -0.41 -11.22 2.24
CA MET A 36 -1.33 -11.85 1.29
C MET A 36 -0.64 -12.06 -0.06
N ASP A 37 -0.89 -13.21 -0.66
CA ASP A 37 -0.57 -13.44 -2.08
C ASP A 37 -1.58 -12.67 -2.93
N ALA A 38 -1.08 -11.73 -3.74
CA ALA A 38 -1.94 -10.83 -4.51
C ALA A 38 -2.74 -11.54 -5.61
N ALA A 39 -2.22 -12.63 -6.18
CA ALA A 39 -2.85 -13.34 -7.28
C ALA A 39 -3.99 -14.24 -6.80
N THR A 40 -3.82 -14.88 -5.65
CA THR A 40 -4.78 -15.87 -5.12
C THR A 40 -5.67 -15.34 -4.01
N GLY A 41 -5.30 -14.20 -3.39
CA GLY A 41 -5.94 -13.69 -2.18
C GLY A 41 -5.65 -14.52 -0.92
N GLN A 42 -4.75 -15.52 -1.01
CA GLN A 42 -4.38 -16.35 0.13
C GLN A 42 -3.68 -15.53 1.20
N VAL A 43 -4.23 -15.54 2.42
CA VAL A 43 -3.60 -14.91 3.58
C VAL A 43 -2.55 -15.85 4.14
N LEU A 44 -1.31 -15.35 4.23
CA LEU A 44 -0.15 -16.07 4.77
C LEU A 44 0.14 -15.71 6.22
N TYR A 45 -0.21 -14.50 6.63
CA TYR A 45 -0.12 -14.00 8.00
C TYR A 45 -1.16 -12.92 8.22
N GLU A 46 -1.74 -12.86 9.42
CA GLU A 46 -2.60 -11.76 9.83
C GLU A 46 -2.55 -11.49 11.34
N LYS A 47 -2.75 -10.24 11.69
CA LYS A 47 -2.88 -9.74 13.07
C LYS A 47 -3.93 -8.62 13.04
N ASN A 48 -5.06 -8.80 13.72
CA ASN A 48 -6.14 -7.81 13.78
C ASN A 48 -6.52 -7.25 12.39
N ALA A 49 -6.47 -8.09 11.34
CA ALA A 49 -6.52 -7.64 9.95
C ALA A 49 -7.84 -6.93 9.58
N ASP A 50 -8.93 -7.19 10.32
CA ASP A 50 -10.26 -6.61 10.07
C ASP A 50 -10.59 -5.42 10.98
N ARG A 51 -9.64 -4.98 11.82
CA ARG A 51 -9.84 -3.81 12.68
C ARG A 51 -9.83 -2.54 11.83
N ARG A 52 -10.89 -1.73 11.94
CA ARG A 52 -10.96 -0.39 11.32
C ARG A 52 -9.98 0.56 11.97
N MET A 53 -9.18 1.23 11.17
CA MET A 53 -8.10 2.10 11.61
C MET A 53 -7.92 3.27 10.65
N LEU A 54 -7.35 4.36 11.12
CA LEU A 54 -6.84 5.43 10.28
C LEU A 54 -5.65 4.91 9.46
N ILE A 55 -5.61 5.26 8.19
CA ILE A 55 -4.65 4.72 7.23
C ILE A 55 -3.65 5.75 6.71
N ALA A 56 -3.81 7.01 7.11
CA ALA A 56 -2.96 8.12 6.68
C ALA A 56 -2.74 8.13 5.15
N SER A 57 -1.58 8.54 4.69
CA SER A 57 -1.25 8.65 3.26
C SER A 57 -1.20 7.33 2.48
N THR A 58 -1.46 6.15 3.09
CA THR A 58 -1.69 4.94 2.30
C THR A 58 -2.98 5.01 1.48
N THR A 59 -3.90 5.91 1.83
CA THR A 59 -5.05 6.36 1.04
C THR A 59 -4.68 6.69 -0.41
N LYS A 60 -3.50 7.25 -0.64
CA LYS A 60 -3.04 7.71 -1.95
C LYS A 60 -2.84 6.59 -2.98
N ILE A 61 -2.85 5.32 -2.54
CA ILE A 61 -2.92 4.17 -3.45
C ILE A 61 -4.26 4.20 -4.21
N MET A 62 -5.38 4.39 -3.48
CA MET A 62 -6.70 4.53 -4.09
C MET A 62 -6.78 5.77 -4.99
N THR A 63 -6.27 6.90 -4.52
CA THR A 63 -6.22 8.15 -5.28
C THR A 63 -5.47 7.97 -6.61
N ALA A 64 -4.30 7.31 -6.57
CA ALA A 64 -3.52 7.02 -7.77
C ALA A 64 -4.28 6.12 -8.74
N LEU A 65 -4.90 5.04 -8.26
CA LEU A 65 -5.65 4.12 -9.11
C LEU A 65 -6.85 4.78 -9.79
N VAL A 66 -7.63 5.56 -9.05
CA VAL A 66 -8.77 6.28 -9.64
C VAL A 66 -8.31 7.29 -10.68
N ALA A 67 -7.23 8.03 -10.41
CA ALA A 67 -6.67 8.99 -11.38
C ALA A 67 -6.08 8.29 -12.62
N ILE A 68 -5.43 7.13 -12.48
CA ILE A 68 -4.91 6.34 -13.60
C ILE A 68 -6.07 5.80 -14.44
N GLU A 69 -7.13 5.30 -13.81
CA GLU A 69 -8.33 4.80 -14.50
C GLU A 69 -9.12 5.88 -15.24
N HIS A 70 -9.07 7.11 -14.75
CA HIS A 70 -9.62 8.26 -15.49
C HIS A 70 -8.92 8.42 -16.85
N GLY A 71 -7.63 8.12 -16.93
CA GLY A 71 -6.81 8.25 -18.14
C GLY A 71 -6.18 9.63 -18.25
N GLY A 72 -5.81 10.01 -19.49
CA GLY A 72 -5.30 11.36 -19.75
C GLY A 72 -3.98 11.69 -19.04
N LEU A 73 -3.03 10.75 -18.89
CA LEU A 73 -1.77 10.97 -18.16
C LEU A 73 -0.99 12.21 -18.62
N GLN A 74 -1.14 12.62 -19.89
CA GLN A 74 -0.48 13.78 -20.45
C GLN A 74 -1.37 15.04 -20.44
N GLU A 75 -2.59 14.95 -19.91
CA GLU A 75 -3.45 16.11 -19.74
C GLU A 75 -2.83 17.08 -18.73
N THR A 76 -3.03 18.37 -18.99
CA THR A 76 -2.54 19.44 -18.15
C THR A 76 -3.59 19.82 -17.11
N VAL A 77 -3.16 19.87 -15.88
CA VAL A 77 -3.93 20.30 -14.72
C VAL A 77 -3.46 21.69 -14.31
N THR A 78 -4.38 22.65 -14.22
CA THR A 78 -4.09 23.96 -13.64
C THR A 78 -4.24 23.90 -12.14
N VAL A 79 -3.15 24.15 -11.43
CA VAL A 79 -3.11 24.13 -9.95
C VAL A 79 -3.87 25.35 -9.41
N ARG A 80 -4.76 25.14 -8.44
CA ARG A 80 -5.54 26.18 -7.78
C ARG A 80 -5.10 26.43 -6.35
N GLN A 81 -5.49 27.57 -5.76
CA GLN A 81 -5.17 27.93 -4.38
C GLN A 81 -5.72 26.91 -3.37
N GLU A 82 -6.90 26.34 -3.62
CA GLU A 82 -7.55 25.34 -2.76
C GLU A 82 -6.83 24.00 -2.72
N HIS A 83 -5.89 23.75 -3.65
CA HIS A 83 -5.04 22.55 -3.59
C HIS A 83 -3.92 22.69 -2.55
N MET A 84 -3.66 23.92 -2.06
CA MET A 84 -2.61 24.18 -1.06
C MET A 84 -3.10 23.83 0.33
N VAL A 85 -2.74 22.64 0.79
CA VAL A 85 -3.13 22.11 2.10
C VAL A 85 -1.92 21.68 2.91
N GLU A 86 -2.11 21.52 4.20
CA GLU A 86 -1.06 21.12 5.13
C GLU A 86 -0.51 19.71 4.88
N GLY A 87 0.65 19.44 5.43
CA GLY A 87 1.31 18.15 5.41
C GLY A 87 2.34 18.01 4.29
N SER A 88 2.52 16.77 3.80
CA SER A 88 3.49 16.50 2.71
C SER A 88 3.06 17.16 1.41
N SER A 89 4.01 17.74 0.69
CA SER A 89 3.75 18.50 -0.54
C SER A 89 4.83 18.18 -1.59
N MET A 90 4.47 18.27 -2.87
CA MET A 90 5.44 18.37 -3.96
C MET A 90 5.74 19.84 -4.32
N TYR A 91 5.24 20.78 -3.51
CA TYR A 91 5.45 22.23 -3.64
C TYR A 91 4.88 22.81 -4.93
N LEU A 92 3.62 22.47 -5.24
CA LEU A 92 2.86 23.10 -6.30
C LEU A 92 2.63 24.59 -6.01
N LYS A 93 2.39 25.37 -7.08
CA LYS A 93 2.07 26.79 -6.97
C LYS A 93 0.75 27.08 -7.67
N PRO A 94 -0.11 27.93 -7.09
CA PRO A 94 -1.33 28.36 -7.78
C PRO A 94 -1.01 28.98 -9.15
N GLY A 95 -1.78 28.59 -10.18
CA GLY A 95 -1.57 28.96 -11.56
C GLY A 95 -0.53 28.12 -12.32
N GLU A 96 0.13 27.19 -11.66
CA GLU A 96 1.05 26.27 -12.32
C GLU A 96 0.28 25.28 -13.20
N GLU A 97 0.82 24.99 -14.37
CA GLU A 97 0.33 23.94 -15.26
C GLU A 97 1.23 22.72 -15.18
N ILE A 98 0.66 21.55 -14.88
CA ILE A 98 1.41 20.31 -14.64
C ILE A 98 0.61 19.11 -15.14
N THR A 99 1.28 18.08 -15.65
CA THR A 99 0.58 16.90 -16.18
C THR A 99 0.07 15.99 -15.07
N VAL A 100 -1.00 15.23 -15.34
CA VAL A 100 -1.53 14.18 -14.46
C VAL A 100 -0.42 13.19 -14.06
N GLU A 101 0.43 12.78 -15.00
CA GLU A 101 1.55 11.88 -14.70
C GLU A 101 2.53 12.49 -13.69
N ALA A 102 2.89 13.77 -13.84
CA ALA A 102 3.78 14.44 -12.89
C ALA A 102 3.15 14.56 -11.50
N LEU A 103 1.83 14.80 -11.43
CA LEU A 103 1.09 14.78 -10.16
C LEU A 103 1.09 13.37 -9.51
N LEU A 104 0.95 12.30 -10.30
CA LEU A 104 1.04 10.93 -9.80
C LEU A 104 2.43 10.62 -9.22
N TYR A 105 3.51 11.11 -9.84
CA TYR A 105 4.86 11.02 -9.24
C TYR A 105 4.93 11.77 -7.91
N GLY A 106 4.42 13.00 -7.83
CA GLY A 106 4.36 13.77 -6.58
C GLY A 106 3.53 13.08 -5.49
N LEU A 107 2.39 12.53 -5.88
CA LEU A 107 1.50 11.76 -5.01
C LEU A 107 2.18 10.54 -4.37
N LEU A 108 2.83 9.72 -5.19
CA LEU A 108 3.36 8.43 -4.74
C LEU A 108 4.77 8.53 -4.14
N LEU A 109 5.67 9.35 -4.69
CA LEU A 109 7.04 9.47 -4.21
C LEU A 109 7.15 10.39 -2.98
N CYS A 110 6.61 11.62 -3.11
CA CYS A 110 6.69 12.65 -2.05
C CYS A 110 5.50 12.65 -1.10
N SER A 111 4.46 11.85 -1.40
CA SER A 111 3.22 11.88 -0.61
C SER A 111 2.47 13.22 -0.68
N GLY A 112 2.58 13.97 -1.80
CA GLY A 112 2.00 15.30 -1.96
C GLY A 112 0.49 15.35 -1.70
N ASN A 113 0.07 16.12 -0.70
CA ASN A 113 -1.35 16.38 -0.42
C ASN A 113 -1.92 17.34 -1.46
N ASP A 114 -1.11 18.31 -1.90
CA ASP A 114 -1.38 19.21 -3.02
C ASP A 114 -1.64 18.45 -4.33
N ALA A 115 -0.79 17.47 -4.64
CA ALA A 115 -0.99 16.60 -5.81
C ALA A 115 -2.28 15.76 -5.69
N ALA A 116 -2.61 15.27 -4.50
CA ALA A 116 -3.82 14.50 -4.27
C ALA A 116 -5.08 15.32 -4.56
N LEU A 117 -5.12 16.58 -4.10
CA LEU A 117 -6.27 17.47 -4.34
C LEU A 117 -6.35 17.92 -5.80
N ALA A 118 -5.22 18.24 -6.43
CA ALA A 118 -5.19 18.62 -7.84
C ALA A 118 -5.68 17.48 -8.75
N LEU A 119 -5.27 16.25 -8.49
CA LEU A 119 -5.76 15.06 -9.19
C LEU A 119 -7.25 14.84 -8.94
N ALA A 120 -7.69 14.94 -7.68
CA ALA A 120 -9.09 14.73 -7.33
C ALA A 120 -10.02 15.73 -8.01
N ASP A 121 -9.63 16.98 -8.01
CA ASP A 121 -10.40 18.04 -8.65
C ASP A 121 -10.47 17.87 -10.16
N HIS A 122 -9.34 17.56 -10.81
CA HIS A 122 -9.28 17.33 -12.25
C HIS A 122 -10.06 16.09 -12.69
N CYS A 123 -9.80 14.94 -12.07
CA CYS A 123 -10.39 13.67 -12.49
C CYS A 123 -11.83 13.46 -11.99
N GLY A 124 -12.21 14.08 -10.88
CA GLY A 124 -13.53 13.95 -10.28
C GLY A 124 -14.51 15.07 -10.64
N GLY A 125 -14.03 16.15 -11.27
CA GLY A 125 -14.77 17.38 -11.44
C GLY A 125 -14.97 18.18 -10.14
N SER A 126 -14.75 17.54 -8.99
CA SER A 126 -14.61 18.12 -7.65
C SER A 126 -13.98 17.09 -6.71
N VAL A 127 -13.49 17.54 -5.56
CA VAL A 127 -12.95 16.64 -4.54
C VAL A 127 -14.01 15.65 -4.04
N GLU A 128 -15.24 16.11 -3.84
CA GLU A 128 -16.36 15.27 -3.41
C GLU A 128 -16.73 14.23 -4.46
N GLY A 129 -16.78 14.60 -5.74
CA GLY A 129 -17.02 13.70 -6.87
C GLY A 129 -15.94 12.61 -6.95
N PHE A 130 -14.68 13.00 -6.74
CA PHE A 130 -13.58 12.04 -6.70
C PHE A 130 -13.65 11.09 -5.52
N VAL A 131 -13.99 11.58 -4.33
CA VAL A 131 -14.18 10.75 -3.13
C VAL A 131 -15.31 9.74 -3.35
N ALA A 132 -16.39 10.12 -4.02
CA ALA A 132 -17.44 9.18 -4.41
C ALA A 132 -16.90 8.06 -5.31
N GLN A 133 -16.06 8.39 -6.32
CA GLN A 133 -15.40 7.40 -7.18
C GLN A 133 -14.45 6.49 -6.39
N MET A 134 -13.71 7.02 -5.39
CA MET A 134 -12.86 6.20 -4.50
C MET A 134 -13.69 5.15 -3.74
N ASN A 135 -14.84 5.55 -3.18
CA ASN A 135 -15.72 4.66 -2.44
C ASN A 135 -16.40 3.64 -3.36
N ASP A 136 -16.82 4.04 -4.56
CA ASP A 136 -17.34 3.13 -5.59
C ASP A 136 -16.31 2.06 -5.96
N LYS A 137 -15.06 2.47 -6.19
CA LYS A 137 -13.97 1.54 -6.47
C LYS A 137 -13.71 0.61 -5.29
N ALA A 138 -13.72 1.13 -4.07
CA ALA A 138 -13.59 0.31 -2.86
C ALA A 138 -14.66 -0.79 -2.81
N GLY A 139 -15.91 -0.45 -3.09
CA GLY A 139 -17.01 -1.43 -3.20
C GLY A 139 -16.76 -2.48 -4.27
N ARG A 140 -16.33 -2.06 -5.47
CA ARG A 140 -16.06 -2.98 -6.60
C ARG A 140 -14.93 -3.98 -6.32
N ILE A 141 -13.91 -3.60 -5.56
CA ILE A 141 -12.79 -4.49 -5.22
C ILE A 141 -12.97 -5.19 -3.86
N GLY A 142 -14.16 -5.07 -3.25
CA GLY A 142 -14.55 -5.81 -2.04
C GLY A 142 -13.96 -5.26 -0.74
N MET A 143 -13.64 -3.96 -0.66
CA MET A 143 -13.21 -3.28 0.57
C MET A 143 -14.41 -2.94 1.46
N THR A 144 -15.02 -3.95 2.07
CA THR A 144 -16.32 -3.82 2.78
C THR A 144 -16.23 -3.11 4.13
N ASN A 145 -15.03 -2.90 4.66
CA ASN A 145 -14.78 -2.20 5.92
C ASN A 145 -13.97 -0.92 5.72
N THR A 146 -14.20 -0.22 4.61
CA THR A 146 -13.46 0.97 4.21
C THR A 146 -14.41 2.11 3.89
N SER A 147 -14.01 3.30 4.26
CA SER A 147 -14.64 4.56 3.86
C SER A 147 -13.56 5.61 3.61
N PHE A 148 -13.61 6.26 2.47
CA PHE A 148 -12.75 7.39 2.13
C PHE A 148 -13.55 8.69 2.28
N ALA A 149 -13.00 9.66 3.02
CA ALA A 149 -13.55 11.01 3.18
C ALA A 149 -12.74 12.07 2.44
N ASN A 150 -11.48 11.75 2.07
CA ASN A 150 -10.60 12.67 1.33
C ASN A 150 -9.58 11.89 0.49
N PRO A 151 -8.94 12.52 -0.52
CA PRO A 151 -8.00 11.84 -1.40
C PRO A 151 -6.56 11.80 -0.85
N ASN A 152 -6.23 12.50 0.22
CA ASN A 152 -4.86 12.67 0.71
C ASN A 152 -4.54 11.85 1.96
N GLY A 153 -5.56 11.38 2.71
CA GLY A 153 -5.42 10.56 3.91
C GLY A 153 -5.19 11.37 5.18
N LEU A 154 -5.61 12.63 5.22
CA LEU A 154 -5.72 13.38 6.48
C LEU A 154 -6.78 12.75 7.37
N ASP A 155 -6.57 12.88 8.68
CA ASP A 155 -7.43 12.24 9.68
C ASP A 155 -8.86 12.81 9.63
N ASP A 156 -9.86 11.92 9.58
CA ASP A 156 -11.28 12.22 9.61
C ASP A 156 -12.00 11.00 10.21
N GLU A 157 -13.08 11.21 10.97
CA GLU A 157 -13.84 10.13 11.61
C GLU A 157 -14.49 9.18 10.59
N ALA A 158 -14.86 9.70 9.42
CA ALA A 158 -15.40 8.92 8.31
C ALA A 158 -14.32 8.30 7.41
N HIS A 159 -13.00 8.54 7.70
CA HIS A 159 -11.88 8.07 6.88
C HIS A 159 -11.16 6.90 7.56
N TYR A 160 -11.49 5.67 7.17
CA TYR A 160 -10.90 4.47 7.76
C TYR A 160 -10.79 3.32 6.75
N SER A 161 -9.95 2.35 7.08
CA SER A 161 -9.88 1.07 6.40
C SER A 161 -9.40 -0.02 7.36
N THR A 162 -9.15 -1.22 6.83
CA THR A 162 -8.57 -2.36 7.54
C THR A 162 -7.30 -2.83 6.82
N ALA A 163 -6.43 -3.57 7.52
CA ALA A 163 -5.25 -4.13 6.88
C ALA A 163 -5.65 -5.07 5.72
N ARG A 164 -6.73 -5.85 5.88
CA ARG A 164 -7.26 -6.75 4.84
C ARG A 164 -7.75 -5.97 3.61
N ASP A 165 -8.52 -4.93 3.80
CA ASP A 165 -9.02 -4.13 2.67
C ASP A 165 -7.89 -3.40 1.96
N MET A 166 -6.91 -2.88 2.72
CA MET A 166 -5.71 -2.28 2.13
C MET A 166 -4.85 -3.30 1.36
N ALA A 167 -4.84 -4.58 1.76
CA ALA A 167 -4.18 -5.63 0.99
C ALA A 167 -4.91 -5.93 -0.33
N ARG A 168 -6.25 -5.93 -0.34
CA ARG A 168 -7.05 -6.02 -1.58
C ARG A 168 -6.76 -4.85 -2.53
N LEU A 169 -6.73 -3.64 -1.98
CA LEU A 169 -6.37 -2.45 -2.75
C LEU A 169 -4.96 -2.58 -3.35
N ALA A 170 -4.00 -3.02 -2.55
CA ALA A 170 -2.63 -3.22 -2.99
C ALA A 170 -2.50 -4.32 -4.05
N ALA A 171 -3.25 -5.41 -3.94
CA ALA A 171 -3.29 -6.46 -4.96
C ALA A 171 -3.85 -5.93 -6.30
N CYS A 172 -4.91 -5.11 -6.24
CA CYS A 172 -5.44 -4.41 -7.42
C CYS A 172 -4.40 -3.49 -8.04
N ALA A 173 -3.71 -2.68 -7.21
CA ALA A 173 -2.67 -1.73 -7.66
C ALA A 173 -1.44 -2.44 -8.25
N ALA A 174 -1.06 -3.60 -7.73
CA ALA A 174 0.03 -4.40 -8.26
C ALA A 174 -0.23 -4.94 -9.69
N GLY A 175 -1.50 -5.01 -10.09
CA GLY A 175 -1.92 -5.37 -11.45
C GLY A 175 -1.87 -4.23 -12.46
N ASP A 176 -1.71 -2.98 -12.02
CA ASP A 176 -1.65 -1.82 -12.92
C ASP A 176 -0.19 -1.46 -13.25
N PRO A 177 0.23 -1.55 -14.53
CA PRO A 177 1.62 -1.30 -14.91
C PRO A 177 2.05 0.16 -14.72
N THR A 178 1.14 1.13 -14.85
CA THR A 178 1.43 2.55 -14.62
C THR A 178 1.66 2.82 -13.15
N PHE A 179 0.79 2.28 -12.29
CA PHE A 179 0.96 2.38 -10.85
C PHE A 179 2.29 1.77 -10.40
N VAL A 180 2.59 0.54 -10.84
CA VAL A 180 3.83 -0.18 -10.48
C VAL A 180 5.05 0.59 -10.96
N ARG A 181 5.07 1.07 -12.20
CA ARG A 181 6.17 1.87 -12.76
C ARG A 181 6.47 3.09 -11.90
N ILE A 182 5.45 3.84 -11.51
CA ILE A 182 5.64 5.07 -10.72
C ILE A 182 6.06 4.74 -9.28
N CYS A 183 5.36 3.83 -8.59
CA CYS A 183 5.65 3.54 -7.19
C CYS A 183 6.98 2.78 -6.99
N ALA A 184 7.49 2.06 -7.99
CA ALA A 184 8.80 1.41 -7.97
C ALA A 184 9.96 2.37 -8.26
N THR A 185 9.68 3.60 -8.66
CA THR A 185 10.70 4.60 -8.95
C THR A 185 11.33 5.12 -7.64
N GLU A 186 12.64 5.03 -7.51
CA GLU A 186 13.37 5.55 -6.35
C GLU A 186 13.51 7.06 -6.38
N THR A 187 13.88 7.62 -7.53
CA THR A 187 14.02 9.06 -7.75
C THR A 187 13.63 9.38 -9.18
N ALA A 188 12.85 10.43 -9.35
CA ALA A 188 12.47 10.94 -10.66
C ALA A 188 12.57 12.46 -10.72
N THR A 189 12.93 12.98 -11.88
CA THR A 189 12.82 14.42 -12.19
C THR A 189 11.70 14.61 -13.20
N VAL A 190 10.55 15.08 -12.72
CA VAL A 190 9.31 15.23 -13.51
C VAL A 190 8.62 16.53 -13.07
N GLY A 191 8.00 17.24 -14.04
CA GLY A 191 7.33 18.51 -13.73
C GLY A 191 8.26 19.55 -13.11
N GLY A 192 9.54 19.59 -13.53
CA GLY A 192 10.55 20.52 -13.02
C GLY A 192 11.01 20.24 -11.60
N ARG A 193 10.68 19.09 -11.01
CA ARG A 193 11.03 18.71 -9.62
C ARG A 193 11.74 17.37 -9.57
N THR A 194 12.80 17.29 -8.75
CA THR A 194 13.44 16.02 -8.41
C THR A 194 12.83 15.50 -7.11
N MET A 195 12.23 14.32 -7.18
CA MET A 195 11.47 13.70 -6.10
C MET A 195 12.08 12.34 -5.75
N THR A 196 12.25 12.07 -4.45
CA THR A 196 12.77 10.79 -3.96
C THR A 196 11.67 10.05 -3.19
N ASN A 197 11.53 8.77 -3.48
CA ASN A 197 10.51 7.93 -2.87
C ASN A 197 10.77 7.73 -1.37
N HIS A 198 9.76 7.98 -0.55
CA HIS A 198 9.82 7.81 0.90
C HIS A 198 9.88 6.33 1.33
N ASN A 199 9.52 5.39 0.45
CA ASN A 199 9.55 3.96 0.77
C ASN A 199 10.97 3.39 0.66
N LYS A 200 11.63 3.29 1.81
CA LYS A 200 13.01 2.78 1.90
C LYS A 200 13.14 1.28 1.58
N LEU A 201 12.03 0.53 1.51
CA LEU A 201 12.06 -0.90 1.19
C LEU A 201 12.49 -1.15 -0.26
N LEU A 202 12.29 -0.20 -1.17
CA LEU A 202 12.79 -0.26 -2.55
C LEU A 202 14.28 -0.60 -2.63
N ARG A 203 15.08 -0.14 -1.65
CA ARG A 203 16.54 -0.35 -1.58
C ARG A 203 16.96 -1.48 -0.65
N ARG A 204 16.03 -2.12 0.06
CA ARG A 204 16.35 -3.04 1.16
C ARG A 204 15.77 -4.43 0.97
N VAL A 205 14.77 -4.56 0.11
CA VAL A 205 14.05 -5.82 -0.12
C VAL A 205 14.09 -6.12 -1.60
N ASP A 206 14.72 -7.24 -1.95
CA ASP A 206 14.78 -7.71 -3.34
C ASP A 206 13.39 -7.97 -3.88
N GLY A 207 13.12 -7.52 -5.10
CA GLY A 207 11.83 -7.63 -5.76
C GLY A 207 10.78 -6.66 -5.24
N CYS A 208 11.10 -5.78 -4.26
CA CYS A 208 10.16 -4.77 -3.78
C CYS A 208 9.83 -3.76 -4.90
N VAL A 209 8.56 -3.59 -5.18
CA VAL A 209 8.05 -2.62 -6.16
C VAL A 209 7.42 -1.40 -5.47
N GLY A 210 7.69 -1.24 -4.18
CA GLY A 210 7.29 -0.05 -3.43
C GLY A 210 5.97 -0.23 -2.71
N MET A 211 5.10 0.57 -2.92
CA MET A 211 3.82 1.15 -2.71
C MET A 211 3.87 2.40 -1.84
N LYS A 212 3.20 2.43 -0.68
CA LYS A 212 2.99 3.70 0.00
C LYS A 212 3.24 3.65 1.50
N THR A 213 3.94 4.65 2.02
CA THR A 213 4.09 4.94 3.44
C THR A 213 3.06 5.98 3.89
N GLY A 214 2.67 5.96 5.15
CA GLY A 214 1.80 6.97 5.74
C GLY A 214 2.16 7.25 7.20
N TYR A 215 1.84 8.45 7.65
CA TYR A 215 1.96 8.86 9.03
C TYR A 215 1.06 10.06 9.32
N THR A 216 0.28 9.97 10.38
CA THR A 216 -0.28 11.09 11.13
C THR A 216 -0.07 10.81 12.62
N ARG A 217 -0.30 11.80 13.46
CA ARG A 217 -0.18 11.60 14.91
C ARG A 217 -1.20 10.57 15.42
N ALA A 218 -2.41 10.57 14.87
CA ALA A 218 -3.49 9.66 15.28
C ALA A 218 -3.34 8.26 14.65
N ALA A 219 -3.00 8.17 13.35
CA ALA A 219 -2.83 6.89 12.67
C ALA A 219 -1.57 6.13 13.09
N GLY A 220 -0.53 6.84 13.59
CA GLY A 220 0.79 6.25 13.73
C GLY A 220 1.43 5.98 12.36
N ARG A 221 2.47 5.14 12.32
CA ARG A 221 3.11 4.74 11.05
C ARG A 221 2.28 3.67 10.36
N THR A 222 2.06 3.86 9.06
CA THR A 222 1.37 2.91 8.19
C THR A 222 2.23 2.60 6.98
N LEU A 223 2.17 1.38 6.49
CA LEU A 223 2.91 0.95 5.32
C LEU A 223 2.12 -0.08 4.52
N VAL A 224 2.06 0.11 3.23
CA VAL A 224 1.65 -0.89 2.24
C VAL A 224 2.81 -1.13 1.32
N SER A 225 3.20 -2.38 1.14
CA SER A 225 4.31 -2.80 0.27
C SER A 225 3.94 -4.00 -0.56
N CYS A 226 4.58 -4.13 -1.72
CA CYS A 226 4.49 -5.30 -2.57
C CYS A 226 5.89 -5.72 -3.00
N ALA A 227 6.11 -7.03 -3.07
CA ALA A 227 7.35 -7.60 -3.60
C ALA A 227 7.04 -8.79 -4.52
N TRP A 228 7.76 -8.87 -5.63
CA TRP A 228 7.75 -10.02 -6.53
C TRP A 228 8.88 -10.97 -6.14
N ARG A 229 8.55 -12.23 -5.92
CA ARG A 229 9.52 -13.26 -5.59
C ARG A 229 9.06 -14.61 -6.15
N ASP A 230 9.94 -15.31 -6.87
CA ASP A 230 9.68 -16.64 -7.43
C ASP A 230 8.36 -16.71 -8.22
N GLY A 231 8.06 -15.67 -9.00
CA GLY A 231 6.83 -15.56 -9.80
C GLY A 231 5.57 -15.21 -9.00
N ARG A 232 5.68 -14.96 -7.69
CA ARG A 232 4.56 -14.58 -6.82
C ARG A 232 4.64 -13.11 -6.43
N CYS A 233 3.51 -12.45 -6.41
CA CYS A 233 3.36 -11.09 -5.87
C CYS A 233 2.84 -11.17 -4.44
N LEU A 234 3.64 -10.76 -3.46
CA LEU A 234 3.27 -10.72 -2.06
C LEU A 234 3.01 -9.29 -1.63
N VAL A 235 1.84 -9.06 -1.04
CA VAL A 235 1.43 -7.77 -0.48
C VAL A 235 1.52 -7.83 1.03
N ALA A 236 2.15 -6.84 1.64
CA ALA A 236 2.24 -6.66 3.09
C ALA A 236 1.67 -5.30 3.50
N VAL A 237 0.81 -5.31 4.52
CA VAL A 237 0.25 -4.11 5.13
C VAL A 237 0.53 -4.10 6.62
N THR A 238 1.00 -2.97 7.15
CA THR A 238 1.11 -2.71 8.59
C THR A 238 0.42 -1.39 8.92
N LEU A 239 -0.43 -1.39 9.94
CA LEU A 239 -1.15 -0.21 10.43
C LEU A 239 -0.82 0.05 11.89
N GLN A 240 -0.60 1.33 12.22
CA GLN A 240 -0.28 1.82 13.57
C GLN A 240 0.93 1.09 14.16
N GLU A 241 2.08 1.22 13.51
CA GLU A 241 3.34 0.77 14.10
C GLU A 241 3.82 1.77 15.16
N ALA A 242 4.30 1.26 16.30
CA ALA A 242 4.79 2.09 17.39
C ALA A 242 5.98 2.96 16.94
N THR A 243 6.02 4.22 17.40
CA THR A 243 7.02 5.22 17.01
C THR A 243 8.43 4.96 17.57
N THR A 244 8.63 3.96 18.42
CA THR A 244 9.87 3.65 19.13
C THR A 244 10.95 2.94 18.30
N GLY A 245 10.84 2.96 17.00
CA GLY A 245 11.89 2.45 16.11
C GLY A 245 11.62 2.94 14.69
N TRP A 246 12.66 3.24 13.99
CA TRP A 246 12.68 3.20 12.54
C TRP A 246 11.95 1.93 12.14
N ILE A 247 11.11 1.96 11.06
CA ILE A 247 10.61 0.72 10.48
C ILE A 247 11.83 -0.20 10.44
N THR A 248 11.94 -1.04 11.47
CA THR A 248 13.10 -1.90 11.53
C THR A 248 12.96 -2.81 10.32
N PRO A 249 14.02 -3.04 9.55
CA PRO A 249 13.99 -4.00 8.44
C PRO A 249 13.43 -5.35 8.88
N HIS A 250 13.37 -5.61 10.17
CA HIS A 250 12.92 -6.86 10.75
C HIS A 250 11.40 -7.08 10.68
N SER A 251 10.54 -6.09 10.96
CA SER A 251 9.10 -6.37 10.99
C SER A 251 8.51 -6.54 9.57
N THR A 252 8.76 -5.62 8.67
CA THR A 252 8.24 -5.70 7.30
C THR A 252 9.13 -6.55 6.39
N THR A 253 10.46 -6.55 6.59
CA THR A 253 11.40 -7.40 5.84
C THR A 253 11.25 -8.86 6.22
N MET A 254 10.90 -9.18 7.47
CA MET A 254 10.67 -10.56 7.90
C MET A 254 9.40 -11.14 7.24
N VAL A 255 8.35 -10.33 7.08
CA VAL A 255 7.10 -10.71 6.41
C VAL A 255 7.32 -10.95 4.91
N LEU A 256 8.24 -10.23 4.26
CA LEU A 256 8.59 -10.41 2.84
C LEU A 256 9.76 -11.38 2.60
N ARG A 257 10.36 -11.97 3.64
CA ARG A 257 11.43 -12.98 3.55
C ARG A 257 10.94 -14.43 3.65
N CYS A 258 9.67 -14.65 3.95
CA CYS A 258 9.02 -15.96 3.91
C CYS A 258 8.46 -16.28 2.50
#